data_6edc5291109899bf1c2249b470ab1bfd
#
_entry.id   6edc5291109899bf1c2249b470ab1bfd
#
_cell.length_a   1.000
_cell.length_b   1.000
_cell.length_c   1.000
_cell.angle_alpha   90.00
_cell.angle_beta   90.00
_cell.angle_gamma   90.00
#
_symmetry.space_group_name_H-M   'P 1'
#
loop_
_entity.id
_entity.type
_entity.pdbx_description
1 polymer ?
#
loop_
_entity_poly.entity_id
_entity_poly.type
_entity_poly.pdbx_seq_one_letter_code
_entity_poly.pdbx_strand_id
1 'polypeptide(L)'
;MKKRIIYSVLLILTVLVSSCESWLDVEPRTKVKSDDLFETEAGFKDALIGAYTLMKAEALYGRELTYGFIDVVTGPYAAYNNQVYNEVAQWKYLTSTTVRAQIDAMWSKMYNMLANVNNLLDNIDKRQSVFTGDNYNIIKGEALGLRAYIHFDLLRLFASAADLNKEAIPYVKTLQIEVPHVYTGKEVLALLNEDIKNALTCLEKDPIREGKLKDLSGDGFMNARQMRINYFAVKALQARVAMWGDDLETAKAAAGEILEIADDIFPW
;
A
#
# COMPACT_ATOMS: atom_id res chain seq x y z
N MET A 1 -3.24 14.74 -71.53
CA MET A 1 -2.43 13.74 -70.82
C MET A 1 -1.87 14.27 -69.51
N LYS A 2 -1.18 15.40 -69.43
CA LYS A 2 -0.54 15.92 -68.19
C LYS A 2 -1.51 16.10 -67.02
N LYS A 3 -2.73 16.60 -67.22
CA LYS A 3 -3.70 16.77 -66.10
C LYS A 3 -4.16 15.44 -65.48
N ARG A 4 -4.34 14.38 -66.27
CA ARG A 4 -4.72 13.04 -65.75
C ARG A 4 -3.61 12.41 -64.89
N ILE A 5 -2.35 12.61 -65.27
CA ILE A 5 -1.20 12.15 -64.49
C ILE A 5 -1.12 12.87 -63.16
N ILE A 6 -1.39 14.18 -63.12
CA ILE A 6 -1.38 14.97 -61.88
C ILE A 6 -2.47 14.48 -60.93
N TYR A 7 -3.69 14.21 -61.44
CA TYR A 7 -4.77 13.69 -60.57
C TYR A 7 -4.49 12.27 -60.05
N SER A 8 -3.86 11.42 -60.88
CA SER A 8 -3.43 10.08 -60.40
C SER A 8 -2.35 10.14 -59.37
N VAL A 9 -1.39 11.04 -59.49
CA VAL A 9 -0.33 11.24 -58.47
C VAL A 9 -0.90 11.83 -57.18
N LEU A 10 -1.86 12.78 -57.29
CA LEU A 10 -2.52 13.36 -56.13
C LEU A 10 -3.38 12.32 -55.38
N LEU A 11 -4.07 11.42 -56.11
CA LEU A 11 -4.84 10.33 -55.50
C LEU A 11 -3.95 9.30 -54.80
N ILE A 12 -2.78 8.98 -55.36
CA ILE A 12 -1.83 8.07 -54.74
C ILE A 12 -1.21 8.73 -53.45
N LEU A 13 -0.95 10.03 -53.49
CA LEU A 13 -0.41 10.75 -52.34
C LEU A 13 -1.41 10.81 -51.17
N THR A 14 -2.71 10.96 -51.43
CA THR A 14 -3.78 10.96 -50.41
C THR A 14 -3.96 9.58 -49.76
N VAL A 15 -3.75 8.49 -50.50
CA VAL A 15 -3.80 7.10 -49.93
C VAL A 15 -2.59 6.79 -49.07
N LEU A 16 -1.45 7.40 -49.34
CA LEU A 16 -0.23 7.21 -48.54
C LEU A 16 -0.25 7.93 -47.18
N VAL A 17 -1.11 8.94 -47.01
CA VAL A 17 -1.23 9.70 -45.73
C VAL A 17 -2.23 9.07 -44.77
N SER A 18 -3.06 8.09 -45.20
CA SER A 18 -4.02 7.40 -44.35
C SER A 18 -3.47 6.17 -43.64
N SER A 19 -2.12 6.00 -43.63
CA SER A 19 -1.46 4.84 -43.03
C SER A 19 -1.02 5.12 -41.60
N CYS A 20 -1.59 4.36 -40.67
CA CYS A 20 -1.09 4.03 -39.35
C CYS A 20 -1.20 5.07 -38.24
N GLU A 21 -2.40 5.34 -37.73
CA GLU A 21 -2.57 5.80 -36.34
C GLU A 21 -2.13 4.70 -35.32
N SER A 22 -2.31 3.43 -35.64
CA SER A 22 -2.00 2.32 -34.74
C SER A 22 -0.50 2.03 -34.52
N TRP A 23 0.39 2.60 -35.34
CA TRP A 23 1.84 2.37 -35.20
C TRP A 23 2.50 3.31 -34.17
N LEU A 24 1.84 4.40 -33.81
CA LEU A 24 2.29 5.34 -32.77
C LEU A 24 1.73 5.02 -31.37
N ASP A 25 0.81 4.08 -31.27
CA ASP A 25 0.28 3.58 -29.99
C ASP A 25 1.24 2.53 -29.42
N VAL A 26 2.44 2.96 -29.09
CA VAL A 26 3.40 2.15 -28.33
C VAL A 26 2.96 2.14 -26.87
N GLU A 27 2.00 1.26 -26.55
CA GLU A 27 1.74 0.94 -25.14
C GLU A 27 3.03 0.34 -24.54
N PRO A 28 3.51 0.87 -23.43
CA PRO A 28 4.66 0.27 -22.74
C PRO A 28 4.29 -1.18 -22.39
N ARG A 29 4.99 -2.15 -22.95
CA ARG A 29 4.77 -3.61 -22.72
C ARG A 29 4.86 -4.03 -21.26
N THR A 30 5.21 -3.12 -20.36
CA THR A 30 5.36 -3.33 -18.91
C THR A 30 4.17 -2.84 -18.09
N LYS A 31 3.20 -2.14 -18.68
CA LYS A 31 1.94 -1.79 -18.03
C LYS A 31 0.85 -2.72 -18.55
N VAL A 32 0.53 -3.75 -17.76
CA VAL A 32 -0.80 -4.37 -17.84
C VAL A 32 -1.79 -3.23 -17.65
N LYS A 33 -2.71 -3.01 -18.59
CA LYS A 33 -3.75 -2.00 -18.41
C LYS A 33 -4.47 -2.33 -17.11
N SER A 34 -4.66 -1.33 -16.26
CA SER A 34 -5.38 -1.52 -15.00
C SER A 34 -6.73 -2.21 -15.21
N ASP A 35 -7.40 -1.87 -16.31
CA ASP A 35 -8.69 -2.46 -16.66
C ASP A 35 -8.58 -3.97 -16.92
N ASP A 36 -7.58 -4.41 -17.67
CA ASP A 36 -7.36 -5.84 -17.98
C ASP A 36 -6.98 -6.64 -16.72
N LEU A 37 -6.18 -6.04 -15.83
CA LEU A 37 -5.76 -6.68 -14.58
C LEU A 37 -6.98 -7.00 -13.69
N PHE A 38 -7.93 -6.06 -13.58
CA PHE A 38 -9.06 -6.18 -12.68
C PHE A 38 -10.32 -6.82 -13.32
N GLU A 39 -10.19 -7.49 -14.46
CA GLU A 39 -11.30 -8.25 -15.08
C GLU A 39 -11.60 -9.56 -14.36
N THR A 40 -10.67 -10.08 -13.56
CA THR A 40 -10.79 -11.39 -12.92
C THR A 40 -10.41 -11.34 -11.43
N GLU A 41 -10.94 -12.27 -10.64
CA GLU A 41 -10.53 -12.47 -9.24
C GLU A 41 -9.02 -12.70 -9.11
N ALA A 42 -8.42 -13.46 -10.04
CA ALA A 42 -6.98 -13.71 -10.06
C ALA A 42 -6.17 -12.42 -10.17
N GLY A 43 -6.60 -11.49 -11.02
CA GLY A 43 -5.93 -10.19 -11.14
C GLY A 43 -5.99 -9.34 -9.87
N PHE A 44 -7.08 -9.39 -9.10
CA PHE A 44 -7.14 -8.74 -7.79
C PHE A 44 -6.20 -9.42 -6.77
N LYS A 45 -6.12 -10.75 -6.78
CA LYS A 45 -5.15 -11.50 -5.95
C LYS A 45 -3.71 -11.13 -6.31
N ASP A 46 -3.39 -11.04 -7.59
CA ASP A 46 -2.06 -10.66 -8.09
C ASP A 46 -1.71 -9.21 -7.71
N ALA A 47 -2.65 -8.28 -7.82
CA ALA A 47 -2.46 -6.89 -7.39
C ALA A 47 -2.17 -6.80 -5.89
N LEU A 48 -2.90 -7.54 -5.05
CA LEU A 48 -2.66 -7.58 -3.61
C LEU A 48 -1.29 -8.21 -3.28
N ILE A 49 -0.92 -9.32 -3.92
CA ILE A 49 0.40 -9.95 -3.77
C ILE A 49 1.50 -8.99 -4.24
N GLY A 50 1.26 -8.24 -5.32
CA GLY A 50 2.13 -7.17 -5.80
C GLY A 50 2.40 -6.11 -4.73
N ALA A 51 1.36 -5.67 -4.00
CA ALA A 51 1.51 -4.74 -2.89
C ALA A 51 2.40 -5.31 -1.76
N TYR A 52 2.22 -6.57 -1.37
CA TYR A 52 3.11 -7.23 -0.40
C TYR A 52 4.54 -7.38 -0.93
N THR A 53 4.70 -7.58 -2.23
CA THR A 53 6.03 -7.69 -2.84
C THR A 53 6.78 -6.36 -2.78
N LEU A 54 6.08 -5.22 -2.97
CA LEU A 54 6.68 -3.89 -2.81
C LEU A 54 7.17 -3.64 -1.38
N MET A 55 6.52 -4.20 -0.35
CA MET A 55 6.98 -4.09 1.05
C MET A 55 8.39 -4.62 1.27
N LYS A 56 8.86 -5.58 0.46
CA LYS A 56 10.19 -6.19 0.60
C LYS A 56 11.33 -5.30 0.12
N ALA A 57 11.03 -4.13 -0.47
CA ALA A 57 12.08 -3.19 -0.90
C ALA A 57 12.97 -2.78 0.29
N GLU A 58 14.28 -2.65 0.06
CA GLU A 58 15.24 -2.23 1.10
C GLU A 58 14.84 -0.90 1.75
N ALA A 59 14.37 0.07 0.98
CA ALA A 59 13.90 1.35 1.49
C ALA A 59 12.61 1.26 2.34
N LEU A 60 11.97 0.09 2.39
CA LEU A 60 10.76 -0.19 3.16
C LEU A 60 11.04 -1.25 4.23
N TYR A 61 10.10 -2.19 4.38
CA TYR A 61 10.15 -3.21 5.44
C TYR A 61 11.18 -4.32 5.18
N GLY A 62 11.82 -4.34 3.98
CA GLY A 62 12.96 -5.22 3.72
C GLY A 62 14.20 -4.85 4.52
N ARG A 63 14.36 -3.58 4.94
CA ARG A 63 15.46 -3.15 5.82
C ARG A 63 15.14 -1.86 6.59
N GLU A 64 14.92 -0.72 5.91
CA GLU A 64 14.99 0.60 6.53
C GLU A 64 13.88 0.87 7.55
N LEU A 65 12.67 0.35 7.33
CA LEU A 65 11.54 0.49 8.24
C LEU A 65 11.45 -0.64 9.29
N THR A 66 12.47 -1.49 9.39
CA THR A 66 12.55 -2.58 10.37
C THR A 66 13.82 -2.51 11.18
N TYR A 67 14.92 -3.06 10.69
CA TYR A 67 16.21 -3.17 11.39
C TYR A 67 17.33 -2.26 10.77
N GLY A 68 16.97 -1.33 9.89
CA GLY A 68 17.89 -0.36 9.27
C GLY A 68 17.77 1.02 9.90
N PHE A 69 17.27 1.99 9.13
CA PHE A 69 17.16 3.39 9.54
C PHE A 69 16.43 3.57 10.88
N ILE A 70 15.31 2.86 11.10
CA ILE A 70 14.51 2.99 12.31
C ILE A 70 15.29 2.55 13.55
N ASP A 71 16.01 1.43 13.49
CA ASP A 71 16.85 0.97 14.59
C ASP A 71 17.95 1.97 14.92
N VAL A 72 18.57 2.56 13.89
CA VAL A 72 19.61 3.57 14.09
C VAL A 72 19.06 4.82 14.78
N VAL A 73 17.84 5.26 14.40
CA VAL A 73 17.18 6.43 15.02
C VAL A 73 16.89 6.18 16.51
N THR A 74 16.59 4.95 16.90
CA THR A 74 16.34 4.59 18.30
C THR A 74 17.61 4.53 19.13
N GLY A 75 18.79 4.55 18.50
CA GLY A 75 20.10 4.66 19.16
C GLY A 75 20.58 3.43 19.95
N PRO A 76 20.23 2.17 19.55
CA PRO A 76 20.62 1.00 20.36
C PRO A 76 22.11 0.64 20.26
N TYR A 77 22.84 1.23 19.30
CA TYR A 77 24.24 0.91 19.02
C TYR A 77 25.16 2.11 19.21
N ALA A 78 26.37 1.88 19.72
CA ALA A 78 27.36 2.93 19.96
C ALA A 78 28.15 3.35 18.70
N ALA A 79 28.23 2.49 17.69
CA ALA A 79 28.94 2.76 16.44
C ALA A 79 28.40 1.92 15.28
N TYR A 80 28.51 2.44 14.07
CA TYR A 80 28.07 1.78 12.83
C TYR A 80 29.21 1.76 11.81
N ASN A 81 29.40 0.64 11.12
CA ASN A 81 30.35 0.52 9.99
C ASN A 81 29.81 1.09 8.68
N ASN A 82 28.73 1.83 8.74
CA ASN A 82 28.08 2.45 7.58
C ASN A 82 28.03 3.96 7.79
N GLN A 83 28.60 4.71 6.85
CA GLN A 83 28.67 6.17 6.95
C GLN A 83 27.29 6.81 7.04
N VAL A 84 26.32 6.34 6.26
CA VAL A 84 24.95 6.89 6.28
C VAL A 84 24.32 6.67 7.65
N TYR A 85 24.45 5.49 8.24
CA TYR A 85 23.90 5.20 9.57
C TYR A 85 24.61 5.98 10.68
N ASN A 86 25.92 6.24 10.56
CA ASN A 86 26.62 7.14 11.46
C ASN A 86 26.08 8.58 11.37
N GLU A 87 25.76 9.05 10.19
CA GLU A 87 25.17 10.37 9.98
C GLU A 87 23.72 10.44 10.48
N VAL A 88 22.93 9.38 10.32
CA VAL A 88 21.60 9.23 10.93
C VAL A 88 21.68 9.29 12.44
N ALA A 89 22.57 8.53 13.06
CA ALA A 89 22.79 8.54 14.51
C ALA A 89 23.23 9.91 15.07
N GLN A 90 23.85 10.74 14.23
CA GLN A 90 24.22 12.12 14.52
C GLN A 90 23.12 13.15 14.18
N TRP A 91 21.94 12.71 13.82
CA TRP A 91 20.78 13.57 13.48
C TRP A 91 21.04 14.53 12.31
N LYS A 92 21.92 14.14 11.37
CA LYS A 92 22.29 14.96 10.20
C LYS A 92 21.24 14.94 9.07
N TYR A 93 19.96 14.93 9.41
CA TYR A 93 18.86 14.81 8.44
C TYR A 93 18.79 15.95 7.43
N LEU A 94 19.19 17.16 7.82
CA LEU A 94 19.13 18.35 6.96
C LEU A 94 20.46 18.62 6.23
N THR A 95 21.59 18.15 6.76
CA THR A 95 22.93 18.50 6.27
C THR A 95 23.56 17.41 5.43
N SER A 96 23.16 16.15 5.58
CA SER A 96 23.63 15.03 4.77
C SER A 96 22.74 14.79 3.57
N THR A 97 23.32 14.85 2.37
CA THR A 97 22.60 14.54 1.11
C THR A 97 22.25 13.06 1.01
N THR A 98 23.07 12.16 1.55
CA THR A 98 22.85 10.71 1.54
C THR A 98 21.72 10.32 2.49
N VAL A 99 21.65 10.90 3.70
CA VAL A 99 20.56 10.68 4.65
C VAL A 99 19.24 11.20 4.07
N ARG A 100 19.24 12.40 3.46
CA ARG A 100 18.05 12.95 2.78
C ARG A 100 17.57 12.02 1.67
N ALA A 101 18.46 11.56 0.81
CA ALA A 101 18.08 10.64 -0.27
C ALA A 101 17.46 9.34 0.26
N GLN A 102 17.91 8.83 1.41
CA GLN A 102 17.31 7.66 2.04
C GLN A 102 15.91 7.95 2.58
N ILE A 103 15.72 9.11 3.24
CA ILE A 103 14.40 9.55 3.72
C ILE A 103 13.44 9.75 2.55
N ASP A 104 13.88 10.42 1.48
CA ASP A 104 13.09 10.66 0.27
C ASP A 104 12.72 9.33 -0.41
N ALA A 105 13.61 8.34 -0.40
CA ALA A 105 13.33 7.01 -0.93
C ALA A 105 12.26 6.27 -0.10
N MET A 106 12.31 6.32 1.24
CA MET A 106 11.26 5.77 2.10
C MET A 106 9.91 6.42 1.81
N TRP A 107 9.84 7.75 1.83
CA TRP A 107 8.63 8.51 1.52
C TRP A 107 8.04 8.12 0.16
N SER A 108 8.84 8.23 -0.91
CA SER A 108 8.40 7.97 -2.27
C SER A 108 7.92 6.53 -2.47
N LYS A 109 8.62 5.55 -1.87
CA LYS A 109 8.24 4.13 -1.98
C LYS A 109 6.97 3.81 -1.19
N MET A 110 6.74 4.43 -0.03
CA MET A 110 5.50 4.27 0.74
C MET A 110 4.30 4.81 -0.05
N TYR A 111 4.41 6.00 -0.66
CA TYR A 111 3.33 6.54 -1.50
C TYR A 111 3.15 5.76 -2.82
N ASN A 112 4.21 5.21 -3.40
CA ASN A 112 4.08 4.29 -4.54
C ASN A 112 3.31 3.01 -4.15
N MET A 113 3.55 2.47 -2.96
CA MET A 113 2.80 1.34 -2.45
C MET A 113 1.32 1.70 -2.21
N LEU A 114 1.03 2.88 -1.63
CA LEU A 114 -0.32 3.39 -1.48
C LEU A 114 -1.04 3.54 -2.81
N ALA A 115 -0.36 4.01 -3.86
CA ALA A 115 -0.93 4.11 -5.20
C ALA A 115 -1.40 2.74 -5.74
N ASN A 116 -0.60 1.68 -5.53
CA ASN A 116 -0.98 0.32 -5.93
C ASN A 116 -2.18 -0.22 -5.11
N VAL A 117 -2.18 0.00 -3.80
CA VAL A 117 -3.30 -0.39 -2.93
C VAL A 117 -4.57 0.37 -3.29
N ASN A 118 -4.48 1.69 -3.55
CA ASN A 118 -5.62 2.49 -3.94
C ASN A 118 -6.16 2.10 -5.33
N ASN A 119 -5.29 1.75 -6.28
CA ASN A 119 -5.72 1.24 -7.58
C ASN A 119 -6.57 -0.03 -7.44
N LEU A 120 -6.19 -0.94 -6.54
CA LEU A 120 -7.01 -2.10 -6.23
C LEU A 120 -8.35 -1.69 -5.62
N LEU A 121 -8.35 -0.79 -4.62
CA LEU A 121 -9.56 -0.33 -3.93
C LEU A 121 -10.51 0.45 -4.85
N ASP A 122 -9.99 1.25 -5.79
CA ASP A 122 -10.77 2.00 -6.78
C ASP A 122 -11.52 1.09 -7.76
N ASN A 123 -11.04 -0.15 -7.97
CA ASN A 123 -11.60 -1.10 -8.91
C ASN A 123 -12.45 -2.20 -8.26
N ILE A 124 -12.18 -2.60 -6.99
CA ILE A 124 -12.79 -3.78 -6.40
C ILE A 124 -14.31 -3.67 -6.29
N ASP A 125 -14.84 -2.49 -5.93
CA ASP A 125 -16.28 -2.28 -5.77
C ASP A 125 -17.03 -2.29 -7.12
N LYS A 126 -16.34 -1.98 -8.20
CA LYS A 126 -16.89 -2.00 -9.57
C LYS A 126 -17.00 -3.41 -10.14
N ARG A 127 -16.34 -4.38 -9.54
CA ARG A 127 -16.16 -5.74 -10.09
C ARG A 127 -16.53 -6.84 -9.08
N GLN A 128 -17.47 -6.59 -8.18
CA GLN A 128 -17.87 -7.56 -7.15
C GLN A 128 -18.28 -8.94 -7.71
N SER A 129 -18.86 -8.96 -8.91
CA SER A 129 -19.35 -10.19 -9.54
C SER A 129 -18.26 -11.17 -9.97
N VAL A 130 -16.98 -10.75 -10.02
CA VAL A 130 -15.88 -11.66 -10.42
C VAL A 130 -15.40 -12.53 -9.25
N PHE A 131 -15.78 -12.20 -8.01
CA PHE A 131 -15.29 -12.88 -6.81
C PHE A 131 -16.14 -14.07 -6.43
N THR A 132 -15.49 -15.10 -5.89
CA THR A 132 -16.11 -16.29 -5.34
C THR A 132 -16.05 -16.30 -3.82
N GLY A 133 -17.07 -16.86 -3.18
CA GLY A 133 -17.15 -16.94 -1.72
C GLY A 133 -16.99 -15.58 -1.03
N ASP A 134 -16.15 -15.51 -0.01
CA ASP A 134 -15.87 -14.30 0.75
C ASP A 134 -14.61 -13.52 0.23
N ASN A 135 -14.04 -13.92 -0.92
CA ASN A 135 -12.78 -13.36 -1.44
C ASN A 135 -12.85 -11.84 -1.69
N TYR A 136 -14.00 -11.33 -2.16
CA TYR A 136 -14.21 -9.88 -2.28
C TYR A 136 -13.94 -9.15 -0.97
N ASN A 137 -14.60 -9.60 0.11
CA ASN A 137 -14.46 -8.97 1.42
C ASN A 137 -13.05 -9.10 1.97
N ILE A 138 -12.45 -10.28 1.83
CA ILE A 138 -11.11 -10.54 2.36
C ILE A 138 -10.06 -9.70 1.64
N ILE A 139 -10.08 -9.65 0.31
CA ILE A 139 -9.14 -8.85 -0.49
C ILE A 139 -9.32 -7.36 -0.20
N LYS A 140 -10.57 -6.88 -0.12
CA LYS A 140 -10.88 -5.49 0.23
C LYS A 140 -10.40 -5.15 1.64
N GLY A 141 -10.68 -6.00 2.61
CA GLY A 141 -10.27 -5.82 4.00
C GLY A 141 -8.74 -5.80 4.17
N GLU A 142 -8.02 -6.69 3.48
CA GLU A 142 -6.55 -6.66 3.45
C GLU A 142 -6.01 -5.36 2.84
N ALA A 143 -6.57 -4.92 1.71
CA ALA A 143 -6.14 -3.69 1.05
C ALA A 143 -6.39 -2.45 1.92
N LEU A 144 -7.55 -2.35 2.59
CA LEU A 144 -7.85 -1.30 3.56
C LEU A 144 -6.89 -1.33 4.75
N GLY A 145 -6.63 -2.52 5.29
CA GLY A 145 -5.67 -2.72 6.37
C GLY A 145 -4.24 -2.32 5.98
N LEU A 146 -3.80 -2.67 4.76
CA LEU A 146 -2.51 -2.22 4.21
C LEU A 146 -2.45 -0.70 4.06
N ARG A 147 -3.52 -0.06 3.54
CA ARG A 147 -3.58 1.40 3.41
C ARG A 147 -3.44 2.08 4.77
N ALA A 148 -4.17 1.60 5.77
CA ALA A 148 -4.07 2.11 7.13
C ALA A 148 -2.68 1.88 7.72
N TYR A 149 -2.09 0.70 7.53
CA TYR A 149 -0.76 0.36 8.04
C TYR A 149 0.32 1.29 7.50
N ILE A 150 0.32 1.53 6.18
CA ILE A 150 1.31 2.40 5.53
C ILE A 150 1.14 3.87 5.97
N HIS A 151 -0.10 4.37 6.02
CA HIS A 151 -0.35 5.74 6.46
C HIS A 151 -0.02 5.94 7.94
N PHE A 152 -0.22 4.92 8.78
CA PHE A 152 0.17 5.00 10.19
C PHE A 152 1.69 5.08 10.35
N ASP A 153 2.44 4.32 9.58
CA ASP A 153 3.90 4.43 9.62
C ASP A 153 4.40 5.76 9.03
N LEU A 154 3.76 6.29 7.98
CA LEU A 154 4.01 7.66 7.49
C LEU A 154 3.74 8.71 8.59
N LEU A 155 2.62 8.60 9.29
CA LEU A 155 2.27 9.49 10.41
C LEU A 155 3.36 9.46 11.50
N ARG A 156 3.80 8.26 11.90
CA ARG A 156 4.81 8.08 12.94
C ARG A 156 6.19 8.62 12.56
N LEU A 157 6.53 8.54 11.28
CA LEU A 157 7.85 8.93 10.77
C LEU A 157 7.96 10.43 10.49
N PHE A 158 6.89 11.04 9.99
CA PHE A 158 6.95 12.37 9.38
C PHE A 158 6.10 13.43 10.10
N ALA A 159 5.31 13.04 11.12
CA ALA A 159 4.47 13.97 11.86
C ALA A 159 4.96 14.20 13.28
N SER A 160 4.46 15.26 13.90
CA SER A 160 4.72 15.56 15.31
C SER A 160 3.88 14.67 16.22
N ALA A 161 4.52 13.85 17.04
CA ALA A 161 3.85 13.10 18.09
C ALA A 161 3.39 13.99 19.26
N ALA A 162 4.08 15.10 19.47
CA ALA A 162 3.79 16.02 20.58
C ALA A 162 2.62 16.97 20.34
N ASP A 163 2.24 17.19 19.08
CA ASP A 163 1.15 18.09 18.71
C ASP A 163 0.43 17.60 17.46
N LEU A 164 -0.66 16.92 17.67
CA LEU A 164 -1.50 16.36 16.61
C LEU A 164 -2.35 17.41 15.87
N ASN A 165 -2.35 18.68 16.28
CA ASN A 165 -3.03 19.75 15.54
C ASN A 165 -2.18 20.32 14.39
N LYS A 166 -0.88 19.98 14.34
CA LYS A 166 -0.01 20.38 13.23
C LYS A 166 -0.29 19.57 11.99
N GLU A 167 0.02 20.19 10.84
CA GLU A 167 0.10 19.45 9.56
C GLU A 167 1.02 18.25 9.71
N ALA A 168 0.58 17.14 9.16
CA ALA A 168 1.23 15.84 9.28
C ALA A 168 1.60 15.29 7.89
N ILE A 169 0.67 14.58 7.27
CA ILE A 169 0.89 13.88 6.01
C ILE A 169 -0.35 13.97 5.10
N PRO A 170 -0.18 13.82 3.78
CA PRO A 170 -1.28 13.50 2.89
C PRO A 170 -1.86 12.10 3.21
N TYR A 171 -3.19 12.01 3.35
CA TYR A 171 -3.89 10.73 3.43
C TYR A 171 -4.59 10.47 2.10
N VAL A 172 -4.03 9.58 1.28
CA VAL A 172 -4.52 9.32 -0.08
C VAL A 172 -5.41 8.09 -0.11
N LYS A 173 -6.66 8.26 -0.57
CA LYS A 173 -7.67 7.19 -0.65
C LYS A 173 -7.92 6.68 -2.08
N THR A 174 -7.45 7.39 -3.08
CA THR A 174 -7.66 7.09 -4.50
C THR A 174 -6.36 7.22 -5.28
N LEU A 175 -6.31 6.61 -6.46
CA LEU A 175 -5.23 6.85 -7.40
C LEU A 175 -5.48 8.19 -8.12
N GLN A 176 -4.77 9.25 -7.70
CA GLN A 176 -4.94 10.59 -8.27
C GLN A 176 -3.59 11.20 -8.68
N ILE A 177 -3.63 12.11 -9.66
CA ILE A 177 -2.45 12.82 -10.17
C ILE A 177 -2.29 14.19 -9.48
N GLU A 178 -3.36 14.71 -8.87
CA GLU A 178 -3.36 16.00 -8.21
C GLU A 178 -2.52 16.00 -6.93
N VAL A 179 -2.03 17.19 -6.55
CA VAL A 179 -1.31 17.36 -5.29
C VAL A 179 -2.29 17.08 -4.14
N PRO A 180 -2.04 16.06 -3.32
CA PRO A 180 -2.96 15.70 -2.26
C PRO A 180 -2.95 16.73 -1.13
N HIS A 181 -4.11 16.87 -0.47
CA HIS A 181 -4.23 17.68 0.73
C HIS A 181 -3.39 17.11 1.88
N VAL A 182 -2.70 17.98 2.61
CA VAL A 182 -1.97 17.62 3.84
C VAL A 182 -2.93 17.78 5.02
N TYR A 183 -3.12 16.69 5.76
CA TYR A 183 -4.00 16.65 6.92
C TYR A 183 -3.22 16.89 8.21
N THR A 184 -3.91 17.35 9.25
CA THR A 184 -3.36 17.36 10.62
C THR A 184 -3.25 15.95 11.19
N GLY A 185 -2.43 15.77 12.22
CA GLY A 185 -2.30 14.46 12.88
C GLY A 185 -3.64 13.91 13.39
N LYS A 186 -4.52 14.78 13.92
CA LYS A 186 -5.88 14.37 14.35
C LYS A 186 -6.76 13.89 13.19
N GLU A 187 -6.73 14.60 12.07
CA GLU A 187 -7.48 14.21 10.88
C GLU A 187 -6.97 12.88 10.32
N VAL A 188 -5.65 12.69 10.28
CA VAL A 188 -5.05 11.41 9.87
C VAL A 188 -5.50 10.28 10.78
N LEU A 189 -5.52 10.47 12.11
CA LEU A 189 -6.01 9.45 13.04
C LEU A 189 -7.48 9.11 12.80
N ALA A 190 -8.32 10.09 12.49
CA ALA A 190 -9.74 9.83 12.16
C ALA A 190 -9.87 9.00 10.88
N LEU A 191 -9.08 9.31 9.84
CA LEU A 191 -9.06 8.57 8.57
C LEU A 191 -8.50 7.16 8.73
N LEU A 192 -7.47 6.98 9.58
CA LEU A 192 -6.95 5.66 9.95
C LEU A 192 -8.02 4.79 10.62
N ASN A 193 -8.73 5.36 11.59
CA ASN A 193 -9.79 4.64 12.30
C ASN A 193 -10.96 4.26 11.37
N GLU A 194 -11.27 5.10 10.38
CA GLU A 194 -12.25 4.78 9.34
C GLU A 194 -11.80 3.56 8.50
N ASP A 195 -10.56 3.57 8.01
CA ASP A 195 -10.02 2.45 7.23
C ASP A 195 -9.92 1.16 8.06
N ILE A 196 -9.48 1.24 9.31
CA ILE A 196 -9.41 0.11 10.25
C ILE A 196 -10.80 -0.48 10.49
N LYS A 197 -11.80 0.37 10.76
CA LYS A 197 -13.19 -0.08 10.96
C LYS A 197 -13.72 -0.80 9.72
N ASN A 198 -13.51 -0.23 8.55
CA ASN A 198 -13.96 -0.81 7.28
C ASN A 198 -13.22 -2.12 6.97
N ALA A 199 -11.91 -2.19 7.26
CA ALA A 199 -11.12 -3.40 7.12
C ALA A 199 -11.63 -4.52 8.03
N LEU A 200 -11.89 -4.24 9.32
CA LEU A 200 -12.44 -5.21 10.27
C LEU A 200 -13.82 -5.72 9.86
N THR A 201 -14.69 -4.83 9.35
CA THR A 201 -15.99 -5.22 8.81
C THR A 201 -15.83 -6.17 7.62
N CYS A 202 -14.94 -5.88 6.69
CA CYS A 202 -14.66 -6.77 5.56
C CYS A 202 -14.06 -8.11 5.99
N LEU A 203 -13.18 -8.12 7.00
CA LEU A 203 -12.49 -9.31 7.50
C LEU A 203 -13.30 -10.08 8.57
N GLU A 204 -14.57 -9.77 8.77
CA GLU A 204 -15.41 -10.47 9.78
C GLU A 204 -15.46 -11.98 9.54
N LYS A 205 -15.43 -12.40 8.26
CA LYS A 205 -15.41 -13.82 7.87
C LYS A 205 -14.02 -14.33 7.50
N ASP A 206 -12.97 -13.69 7.95
CA ASP A 206 -11.60 -14.16 7.71
C ASP A 206 -11.42 -15.54 8.35
N PRO A 207 -11.00 -16.57 7.57
CA PRO A 207 -10.84 -17.93 8.06
C PRO A 207 -9.90 -18.08 9.26
N ILE A 208 -8.95 -17.15 9.43
CA ILE A 208 -8.05 -17.15 10.60
C ILE A 208 -8.79 -17.04 11.93
N ARG A 209 -9.94 -16.39 11.96
CA ARG A 209 -10.77 -16.26 13.18
C ARG A 209 -11.30 -17.60 13.71
N GLU A 210 -11.38 -18.59 12.82
CA GLU A 210 -11.77 -19.96 13.14
C GLU A 210 -10.56 -20.90 13.26
N GLY A 211 -9.33 -20.37 13.30
CA GLY A 211 -8.10 -21.17 13.33
C GLY A 211 -7.78 -21.91 12.02
N LYS A 212 -8.46 -21.57 10.93
CA LYS A 212 -8.25 -22.20 9.63
C LYS A 212 -7.05 -21.56 8.92
N LEU A 213 -5.95 -22.29 8.84
CA LEU A 213 -4.67 -21.79 8.31
C LEU A 213 -4.23 -22.46 7.00
N LYS A 214 -4.88 -23.55 6.57
CA LYS A 214 -4.52 -24.36 5.40
C LYS A 214 -5.74 -24.85 4.65
N ASP A 215 -5.54 -25.21 3.38
CA ASP A 215 -6.51 -25.88 2.51
C ASP A 215 -7.85 -25.13 2.34
N LEU A 216 -7.79 -23.80 2.35
CA LEU A 216 -8.97 -22.95 2.33
C LEU A 216 -9.43 -22.57 0.92
N SER A 217 -8.56 -22.72 -0.08
CA SER A 217 -8.88 -22.48 -1.50
C SER A 217 -8.04 -23.37 -2.41
N GLY A 218 -8.58 -23.71 -3.58
CA GLY A 218 -7.91 -24.58 -4.56
C GLY A 218 -6.65 -23.96 -5.17
N ASP A 219 -6.49 -22.64 -5.12
CA ASP A 219 -5.32 -21.90 -5.61
C ASP A 219 -4.30 -21.55 -4.50
N GLY A 220 -4.58 -21.94 -3.26
CA GLY A 220 -3.74 -21.66 -2.10
C GLY A 220 -3.70 -20.21 -1.63
N PHE A 221 -4.46 -19.29 -2.25
CA PHE A 221 -4.44 -17.87 -1.91
C PHE A 221 -4.83 -17.61 -0.45
N MET A 222 -5.76 -18.40 0.09
CA MET A 222 -6.22 -18.27 1.46
C MET A 222 -5.34 -19.00 2.49
N ASN A 223 -4.32 -19.72 2.06
CA ASN A 223 -3.39 -20.41 2.97
C ASN A 223 -2.46 -19.39 3.65
N ALA A 224 -1.92 -19.78 4.81
CA ALA A 224 -0.96 -18.98 5.57
C ALA A 224 -1.45 -17.54 5.88
N ARG A 225 -2.74 -17.40 6.22
CA ARG A 225 -3.35 -16.11 6.59
C ARG A 225 -2.59 -15.36 7.69
N GLN A 226 -1.92 -16.09 8.61
CA GLN A 226 -1.12 -15.51 9.69
C GLN A 226 0.07 -14.66 9.19
N MET A 227 0.48 -14.82 7.94
CA MET A 227 1.62 -14.09 7.34
C MET A 227 1.21 -12.81 6.61
N ARG A 228 -0.08 -12.47 6.58
CA ARG A 228 -0.63 -11.31 5.85
C ARG A 228 -1.46 -10.41 6.78
N ILE A 229 -1.91 -9.27 6.26
CA ILE A 229 -2.90 -8.46 6.96
C ILE A 229 -4.21 -9.25 7.05
N ASN A 230 -4.46 -9.84 8.20
CA ASN A 230 -5.65 -10.60 8.57
C ASN A 230 -6.46 -9.82 9.61
N TYR A 231 -7.58 -10.37 10.06
CA TYR A 231 -8.43 -9.74 11.07
C TYR A 231 -7.64 -9.31 12.32
N PHE A 232 -6.81 -10.20 12.87
CA PHE A 232 -6.05 -9.92 14.08
C PHE A 232 -4.87 -8.96 13.85
N ALA A 233 -4.27 -8.97 12.65
CA ALA A 233 -3.28 -7.97 12.27
C ALA A 233 -3.90 -6.56 12.22
N VAL A 234 -5.14 -6.43 11.72
CA VAL A 234 -5.88 -5.16 11.75
C VAL A 234 -6.27 -4.76 13.18
N LYS A 235 -6.62 -5.72 14.05
CA LYS A 235 -6.83 -5.47 15.49
C LYS A 235 -5.56 -4.97 16.18
N ALA A 236 -4.41 -5.57 15.88
CA ALA A 236 -3.12 -5.10 16.38
C ALA A 236 -2.79 -3.68 15.89
N LEU A 237 -3.10 -3.38 14.63
CA LEU A 237 -2.98 -2.03 14.10
C LEU A 237 -3.93 -1.06 14.82
N GLN A 238 -5.18 -1.47 15.08
CA GLN A 238 -6.15 -0.69 15.86
C GLN A 238 -5.60 -0.32 17.24
N ALA A 239 -5.04 -1.28 17.96
CA ALA A 239 -4.43 -1.03 19.26
C ALA A 239 -3.27 -0.01 19.17
N ARG A 240 -2.39 -0.14 18.17
CA ARG A 240 -1.26 0.78 17.96
C ARG A 240 -1.72 2.20 17.62
N VAL A 241 -2.72 2.34 16.74
CA VAL A 241 -3.28 3.63 16.33
C VAL A 241 -4.00 4.30 17.51
N ALA A 242 -4.77 3.54 18.29
CA ALA A 242 -5.46 4.01 19.47
C ALA A 242 -4.46 4.51 20.53
N MET A 243 -3.38 3.77 20.81
CA MET A 243 -2.29 4.23 21.69
C MET A 243 -1.66 5.54 21.22
N TRP A 244 -1.44 5.70 19.91
CA TRP A 244 -0.89 6.94 19.36
C TRP A 244 -1.83 8.13 19.54
N GLY A 245 -3.14 7.88 19.51
CA GLY A 245 -4.19 8.87 19.75
C GLY A 245 -4.59 9.06 21.22
N ASP A 246 -3.88 8.43 22.16
CA ASP A 246 -4.18 8.45 23.61
C ASP A 246 -5.54 7.83 23.97
N ASP A 247 -6.10 6.96 23.11
CA ASP A 247 -7.32 6.18 23.36
C ASP A 247 -6.95 4.82 23.96
N LEU A 248 -6.62 4.81 25.24
CA LEU A 248 -6.16 3.63 25.97
C LEU A 248 -7.25 2.56 26.11
N GLU A 249 -8.52 2.94 26.15
CA GLU A 249 -9.63 1.99 26.25
C GLU A 249 -9.77 1.16 24.97
N THR A 250 -9.77 1.81 23.81
CA THR A 250 -9.78 1.12 22.52
C THR A 250 -8.52 0.26 22.34
N ALA A 251 -7.35 0.78 22.74
CA ALA A 251 -6.08 0.04 22.65
C ALA A 251 -6.13 -1.25 23.48
N LYS A 252 -6.59 -1.16 24.73
CA LYS A 252 -6.73 -2.30 25.65
C LYS A 252 -7.73 -3.33 25.13
N ALA A 253 -8.90 -2.88 24.66
CA ALA A 253 -9.92 -3.77 24.11
C ALA A 253 -9.41 -4.54 22.88
N ALA A 254 -8.79 -3.85 21.94
CA ALA A 254 -8.26 -4.47 20.72
C ALA A 254 -7.09 -5.44 21.00
N ALA A 255 -6.20 -5.10 21.92
CA ALA A 255 -5.13 -5.99 22.35
C ALA A 255 -5.65 -7.21 23.12
N GLY A 256 -6.65 -7.02 23.99
CA GLY A 256 -7.29 -8.10 24.75
C GLY A 256 -7.89 -9.16 23.85
N GLU A 257 -8.62 -8.76 22.80
CA GLU A 257 -9.21 -9.68 21.82
C GLU A 257 -8.16 -10.57 21.11
N ILE A 258 -6.95 -10.02 20.88
CA ILE A 258 -5.86 -10.81 20.29
C ILE A 258 -5.29 -11.80 21.31
N LEU A 259 -5.09 -11.35 22.54
CA LEU A 259 -4.52 -12.18 23.60
C LEU A 259 -5.36 -13.41 23.94
N GLU A 260 -6.70 -13.30 23.79
CA GLU A 260 -7.63 -14.41 24.02
C GLU A 260 -7.39 -15.60 23.08
N ILE A 261 -6.79 -15.36 21.89
CA ILE A 261 -6.60 -16.40 20.86
C ILE A 261 -5.12 -16.62 20.48
N ALA A 262 -4.20 -15.88 21.12
CA ALA A 262 -2.80 -15.84 20.71
C ALA A 262 -2.15 -17.21 20.72
N ASP A 263 -2.36 -18.00 21.77
CA ASP A 263 -1.74 -19.34 21.93
C ASP A 263 -2.23 -20.33 20.87
N ASP A 264 -3.48 -20.17 20.40
CA ASP A 264 -4.09 -21.07 19.43
C ASP A 264 -3.66 -20.76 17.99
N ILE A 265 -3.50 -19.48 17.64
CA ILE A 265 -3.27 -19.03 16.25
C ILE A 265 -1.83 -18.56 16.04
N PHE A 266 -1.21 -17.96 17.04
CA PHE A 266 0.14 -17.39 16.99
C PHE A 266 1.03 -17.97 18.13
N PRO A 267 1.30 -19.29 18.14
CA PRO A 267 2.10 -19.90 19.20
C PRO A 267 3.51 -19.30 19.19
N TRP A 268 4.01 -19.01 20.37
CA TRP A 268 5.36 -18.47 20.62
C TRP A 268 6.45 -19.51 20.39
#